data_0d4e104ed88944c0d426d90407524476
#
_entry.id   0d4e104ed88944c0d426d90407524476
#
_cell.length_a   1.000
_cell.length_b   1.000
_cell.length_c   1.000
_cell.angle_alpha   90.00
_cell.angle_beta   90.00
_cell.angle_gamma   90.00
#
_symmetry.space_group_name_H-M   'P 1'
#
loop_
_entity.id
_entity.type
_entity.pdbx_description
1 polymer ?
#
loop_
_entity_poly.entity_id
_entity_poly.type
_entity_poly.pdbx_seq_one_letter_code
_entity_poly.pdbx_strand_id
1 'polypeptide(L)'
;VVDSRPSKLVVEIYANGKTTGKRVTLTEANNWKATVSGLDRNAAGKRIQYTGKAVGTPAGYNISVSTDANGNIKLISNFTTYTKKLRLKLSKTSYVYNGKNAKPKVTVYNGRKKVSSKYYKVTYKNNKKVGYATVIVKGKGKFAKYAGKAAFTIKLKTLKKPSVKKGAKGTLNVSWKRDGQATKYVVQYSQSKKFKGKSTKTVTITNNKIGKTVLKGLTGKKNYYVRVRSCKAVNGREIWSSWSRRSSKVKVK
;
A
#
# COMPACT_ATOMS: atom_id res chain seq x y z
N VAL A 1 10.77 -3.02 13.63
CA VAL A 1 10.52 -1.58 13.74
C VAL A 1 9.43 -1.41 14.77
N VAL A 2 9.80 -0.90 15.93
CA VAL A 2 8.87 -0.45 16.97
C VAL A 2 8.11 0.72 16.34
N ASP A 3 6.78 0.67 16.27
CA ASP A 3 6.00 1.87 15.97
C ASP A 3 6.31 2.84 17.13
N SER A 4 7.05 3.89 16.84
CA SER A 4 7.36 4.91 17.82
C SER A 4 6.05 5.51 18.32
N ARG A 5 5.96 5.75 19.63
CA ARG A 5 4.83 6.44 20.23
C ARG A 5 4.72 7.83 19.57
N PRO A 6 3.57 8.27 19.08
CA PRO A 6 3.44 9.62 18.52
C PRO A 6 3.69 10.66 19.62
N SER A 7 4.09 11.86 19.24
CA SER A 7 4.28 12.96 20.21
C SER A 7 2.98 13.36 20.92
N LYS A 8 1.84 13.13 20.26
CA LYS A 8 0.50 13.41 20.82
C LYS A 8 -0.54 12.42 20.29
N LEU A 9 -1.60 12.23 21.05
CA LEU A 9 -2.80 11.48 20.70
C LEU A 9 -4.03 12.35 20.99
N VAL A 10 -4.81 12.67 19.96
CA VAL A 10 -6.08 13.37 20.13
C VAL A 10 -7.19 12.36 20.32
N VAL A 11 -7.98 12.52 21.37
CA VAL A 11 -9.13 11.66 21.71
C VAL A 11 -10.40 12.47 21.64
N GLU A 12 -11.37 12.02 20.87
CA GLU A 12 -12.71 12.57 20.79
C GLU A 12 -13.63 11.83 21.77
N ILE A 13 -14.45 12.58 22.53
CA ILE A 13 -15.35 12.07 23.55
C ILE A 13 -16.73 11.81 22.95
N TYR A 14 -17.29 10.66 23.24
CA TYR A 14 -18.64 10.24 22.83
C TYR A 14 -19.51 10.01 24.04
N ALA A 15 -20.77 10.47 24.00
CA ALA A 15 -21.82 10.23 24.97
C ALA A 15 -22.89 9.31 24.33
N ASN A 16 -23.13 8.13 24.91
CA ASN A 16 -24.08 7.13 24.38
C ASN A 16 -23.87 6.85 22.88
N GLY A 17 -22.60 6.79 22.46
CA GLY A 17 -22.22 6.53 21.06
C GLY A 17 -22.26 7.72 20.11
N LYS A 18 -22.76 8.89 20.53
CA LYS A 18 -22.78 10.14 19.74
C LYS A 18 -21.59 11.04 20.15
N THR A 19 -20.99 11.73 19.18
CA THR A 19 -19.90 12.67 19.47
C THR A 19 -20.39 13.83 20.33
N THR A 20 -19.57 14.24 21.32
CA THR A 20 -19.80 15.43 22.12
C THR A 20 -19.15 16.68 21.52
N GLY A 21 -18.37 16.54 20.45
CA GLY A 21 -17.50 17.59 19.93
C GLY A 21 -16.28 17.91 20.80
N LYS A 22 -16.22 17.42 22.04
CA LYS A 22 -15.08 17.65 22.93
C LYS A 22 -13.93 16.73 22.58
N ARG A 23 -12.70 17.30 22.55
CA ARG A 23 -11.44 16.59 22.27
C ARG A 23 -10.42 16.89 23.35
N VAL A 24 -9.62 15.89 23.69
CA VAL A 24 -8.46 16.02 24.59
C VAL A 24 -7.21 15.51 23.92
N THR A 25 -6.07 16.12 24.26
CA THR A 25 -4.77 15.71 23.74
C THR A 25 -3.98 15.02 24.85
N LEU A 26 -3.57 13.77 24.61
CA LEU A 26 -2.71 12.98 25.48
C LEU A 26 -1.28 13.05 24.95
N THR A 27 -0.32 13.34 25.80
CA THR A 27 1.09 13.49 25.51
C THR A 27 1.93 12.84 26.60
N GLU A 28 3.23 12.77 26.42
CA GLU A 28 4.16 12.32 27.46
C GLU A 28 4.13 13.26 28.67
N ALA A 29 4.01 14.58 28.47
CA ALA A 29 3.94 15.59 29.53
C ALA A 29 2.76 15.39 30.48
N ASN A 30 1.63 14.86 30.02
CA ASN A 30 0.49 14.52 30.88
C ASN A 30 0.39 13.02 31.19
N ASN A 31 1.51 12.30 31.08
CA ASN A 31 1.58 10.85 31.32
C ASN A 31 0.53 10.04 30.54
N TRP A 32 0.12 10.56 29.36
CA TRP A 32 -0.89 9.93 28.50
C TRP A 32 -2.24 9.73 29.19
N LYS A 33 -2.59 10.65 30.08
CA LYS A 33 -3.83 10.68 30.83
C LYS A 33 -4.47 12.06 30.71
N ALA A 34 -5.80 12.12 30.79
CA ALA A 34 -6.52 13.37 30.92
C ALA A 34 -7.81 13.15 31.73
N THR A 35 -8.25 14.16 32.44
CA THR A 35 -9.56 14.23 33.06
C THR A 35 -10.40 15.26 32.32
N VAL A 36 -11.65 14.90 32.01
CA VAL A 36 -12.61 15.82 31.38
C VAL A 36 -13.73 16.06 32.37
N SER A 37 -13.85 17.30 32.77
CA SER A 37 -14.90 17.78 33.69
C SER A 37 -16.03 18.51 32.94
N GLY A 38 -17.09 18.85 33.61
CA GLY A 38 -18.22 19.59 33.04
C GLY A 38 -18.99 18.78 31.97
N LEU A 39 -19.13 17.49 32.19
CA LEU A 39 -19.96 16.60 31.38
C LEU A 39 -21.19 16.16 32.18
N ASP A 40 -22.35 16.14 31.56
CA ASP A 40 -23.61 15.74 32.18
C ASP A 40 -23.54 14.29 32.66
N ARG A 41 -24.05 14.03 33.84
CA ARG A 41 -24.06 12.68 34.43
C ARG A 41 -25.17 11.82 33.87
N ASN A 42 -26.32 12.43 33.64
CA ASN A 42 -27.54 11.78 33.21
C ASN A 42 -28.17 12.55 32.03
N ALA A 43 -28.87 11.84 31.16
CA ALA A 43 -29.77 12.41 30.17
C ALA A 43 -31.09 11.65 30.22
N ALA A 44 -32.22 12.38 30.29
CA ALA A 44 -33.58 11.82 30.45
C ALA A 44 -33.69 10.78 31.59
N GLY A 45 -33.11 11.08 32.76
CA GLY A 45 -33.11 10.20 33.93
C GLY A 45 -32.18 8.97 33.84
N LYS A 46 -31.47 8.76 32.77
CA LYS A 46 -30.54 7.64 32.57
C LYS A 46 -29.08 8.09 32.57
N ARG A 47 -28.22 7.29 33.17
CA ARG A 47 -26.77 7.56 33.23
C ARG A 47 -26.15 7.52 31.84
N ILE A 48 -25.39 8.56 31.51
CA ILE A 48 -24.69 8.66 30.25
C ILE A 48 -23.45 7.75 30.26
N GLN A 49 -23.29 6.94 29.22
CA GLN A 49 -22.10 6.12 28.96
C GLN A 49 -21.12 6.89 28.07
N TYR A 50 -19.97 7.25 28.64
CA TYR A 50 -18.94 7.93 27.91
C TYR A 50 -17.88 6.98 27.36
N THR A 51 -17.43 7.24 26.13
CA THR A 51 -16.33 6.51 25.48
C THR A 51 -15.38 7.49 24.80
N GLY A 52 -14.11 7.09 24.63
CA GLY A 52 -13.10 7.86 23.92
C GLY A 52 -12.65 7.14 22.66
N LYS A 53 -12.62 7.85 21.53
CA LYS A 53 -12.04 7.34 20.28
C LYS A 53 -10.87 8.22 19.88
N ALA A 54 -9.75 7.59 19.53
CA ALA A 54 -8.60 8.31 19.05
C ALA A 54 -8.79 8.74 17.59
N VAL A 55 -8.53 10.02 17.33
CA VAL A 55 -8.61 10.62 16.00
C VAL A 55 -7.28 10.40 15.26
N GLY A 56 -7.32 9.76 14.10
CA GLY A 56 -6.11 9.57 13.26
C GLY A 56 -5.04 8.64 13.84
N THR A 57 -5.41 7.69 14.69
CA THR A 57 -4.46 6.92 15.51
C THR A 57 -3.61 5.94 14.73
N PRO A 58 -2.29 5.88 15.02
CA PRO A 58 -1.46 4.73 14.69
C PRO A 58 -1.94 3.47 15.41
N ALA A 59 -1.80 2.30 14.78
CA ALA A 59 -2.19 1.03 15.39
C ALA A 59 -1.38 0.75 16.68
N GLY A 60 -2.04 0.33 17.76
CA GLY A 60 -1.38 -0.07 19.02
C GLY A 60 -1.85 0.67 20.26
N TYR A 61 -2.71 1.68 20.12
CA TYR A 61 -3.29 2.41 21.23
C TYR A 61 -4.65 1.87 21.61
N ASN A 62 -4.84 1.64 22.91
CA ASN A 62 -6.14 1.40 23.52
C ASN A 62 -6.41 2.57 24.47
N ILE A 63 -7.62 3.12 24.40
CA ILE A 63 -8.06 4.17 25.30
C ILE A 63 -9.03 3.53 26.27
N SER A 64 -8.65 3.58 27.55
CA SER A 64 -9.54 3.22 28.64
C SER A 64 -10.27 4.48 29.11
N VAL A 65 -11.57 4.38 29.29
CA VAL A 65 -12.41 5.46 29.81
C VAL A 65 -13.03 4.97 31.10
N SER A 66 -12.90 5.75 32.17
CA SER A 66 -13.56 5.52 33.47
C SER A 66 -14.15 6.82 33.98
N THR A 67 -15.21 6.73 34.76
CA THR A 67 -15.83 7.89 35.43
C THR A 67 -15.44 7.85 36.89
N ASP A 68 -14.96 8.96 37.45
CA ASP A 68 -14.67 9.09 38.86
C ASP A 68 -15.95 9.36 39.69
N ALA A 69 -15.82 9.44 41.05
CA ALA A 69 -16.93 9.69 41.96
C ALA A 69 -17.62 11.03 41.68
N ASN A 70 -16.90 12.03 41.18
CA ASN A 70 -17.38 13.38 40.87
C ASN A 70 -18.03 13.48 39.47
N GLY A 71 -18.09 12.36 38.70
CA GLY A 71 -18.65 12.34 37.36
C GLY A 71 -17.66 12.75 36.26
N ASN A 72 -16.40 13.06 36.60
CA ASN A 72 -15.39 13.39 35.63
C ASN A 72 -14.93 12.15 34.88
N ILE A 73 -14.63 12.31 33.59
CA ILE A 73 -14.15 11.23 32.77
C ILE A 73 -12.64 11.19 32.77
N LYS A 74 -12.10 10.08 33.23
CA LYS A 74 -10.67 9.78 33.19
C LYS A 74 -10.34 8.97 31.95
N LEU A 75 -9.46 9.50 31.09
CA LEU A 75 -8.94 8.88 29.89
C LEU A 75 -7.51 8.40 30.14
N ILE A 76 -7.23 7.14 29.78
CA ILE A 76 -5.88 6.58 29.85
C ILE A 76 -5.57 5.95 28.50
N SER A 77 -4.51 6.41 27.86
CA SER A 77 -3.98 5.77 26.66
C SER A 77 -2.95 4.72 27.04
N ASN A 78 -3.30 3.45 26.82
CA ASN A 78 -2.39 2.33 26.99
C ASN A 78 -1.73 1.98 25.65
N PHE A 79 -0.42 2.10 25.58
CA PHE A 79 0.36 1.71 24.42
C PHE A 79 0.96 0.32 24.60
N THR A 80 0.67 -0.59 23.69
CA THR A 80 1.30 -1.91 23.69
C THR A 80 2.66 -1.83 23.00
N THR A 81 3.74 -1.80 23.76
CA THR A 81 5.10 -1.89 23.22
C THR A 81 5.39 -3.31 22.79
N TYR A 82 5.65 -3.51 21.49
CA TYR A 82 6.10 -4.80 20.99
C TYR A 82 7.62 -4.91 21.14
N THR A 83 8.08 -5.61 22.15
CA THR A 83 9.50 -5.76 22.50
C THR A 83 10.19 -6.92 21.80
N LYS A 84 9.41 -7.87 21.26
CA LYS A 84 9.92 -9.10 20.63
C LYS A 84 9.45 -9.23 19.20
N LYS A 85 10.34 -9.72 18.31
CA LYS A 85 10.11 -9.79 16.87
C LYS A 85 9.67 -11.18 16.44
N LEU A 86 8.59 -11.24 15.64
CA LEU A 86 8.17 -12.44 14.91
C LEU A 86 8.74 -12.44 13.50
N ARG A 87 9.22 -13.58 13.05
CA ARG A 87 9.63 -13.79 11.66
C ARG A 87 8.43 -14.24 10.84
N LEU A 88 8.20 -13.59 9.70
CA LEU A 88 7.09 -13.91 8.80
C LEU A 88 7.61 -14.54 7.51
N LYS A 89 6.99 -15.64 7.09
CA LYS A 89 7.16 -16.22 5.75
C LYS A 89 5.84 -16.05 5.00
N LEU A 90 5.89 -15.32 3.87
CA LEU A 90 4.75 -15.12 2.99
C LEU A 90 4.72 -16.23 1.93
N SER A 91 3.52 -16.73 1.59
CA SER A 91 3.32 -17.69 0.50
C SER A 91 3.73 -17.08 -0.86
N LYS A 92 3.65 -15.75 -0.99
CA LYS A 92 3.97 -15.02 -2.21
C LYS A 92 4.38 -13.58 -1.87
N THR A 93 5.47 -13.11 -2.47
CA THR A 93 6.02 -11.76 -2.23
C THR A 93 5.71 -10.77 -3.37
N SER A 94 5.06 -11.24 -4.44
CA SER A 94 4.70 -10.42 -5.60
C SER A 94 3.36 -10.84 -6.17
N TYR A 95 2.49 -9.87 -6.42
CA TYR A 95 1.16 -10.02 -7.03
C TYR A 95 1.06 -9.15 -8.27
N VAL A 96 0.19 -9.55 -9.21
CA VAL A 96 -0.22 -8.70 -10.33
C VAL A 96 -1.54 -8.04 -9.96
N TYR A 97 -1.66 -6.75 -10.18
CA TYR A 97 -2.88 -5.98 -9.90
C TYR A 97 -4.08 -6.56 -10.66
N ASN A 98 -5.15 -6.82 -9.92
CA ASN A 98 -6.43 -7.34 -10.45
C ASN A 98 -7.67 -6.63 -9.88
N GLY A 99 -7.47 -5.49 -9.18
CA GLY A 99 -8.54 -4.73 -8.52
C GLY A 99 -8.96 -5.28 -7.16
N LYS A 100 -8.54 -6.48 -6.78
CA LYS A 100 -8.86 -7.12 -5.49
C LYS A 100 -7.73 -6.93 -4.47
N ASN A 101 -8.04 -7.11 -3.19
CA ASN A 101 -7.04 -7.09 -2.13
C ASN A 101 -6.10 -8.30 -2.25
N ALA A 102 -4.81 -8.06 -2.37
CA ALA A 102 -3.79 -9.10 -2.30
C ALA A 102 -3.55 -9.50 -0.85
N LYS A 103 -3.76 -10.78 -0.51
CA LYS A 103 -3.62 -11.32 0.85
C LYS A 103 -2.77 -12.60 0.81
N PRO A 104 -1.42 -12.50 0.85
CA PRO A 104 -0.57 -13.68 0.97
C PRO A 104 -0.89 -14.46 2.24
N LYS A 105 -0.88 -15.80 2.18
CA LYS A 105 -0.87 -16.64 3.40
C LYS A 105 0.42 -16.36 4.16
N VAL A 106 0.29 -16.27 5.49
CA VAL A 106 1.39 -15.92 6.39
C VAL A 106 1.69 -17.07 7.32
N THR A 107 2.92 -17.53 7.34
CA THR A 107 3.43 -18.43 8.38
C THR A 107 4.29 -17.61 9.34
N VAL A 108 3.99 -17.73 10.62
CA VAL A 108 4.63 -16.95 11.69
C VAL A 108 5.56 -17.83 12.50
N TYR A 109 6.76 -17.31 12.82
CA TYR A 109 7.76 -17.99 13.60
C TYR A 109 8.28 -17.12 14.75
N ASN A 110 8.51 -17.74 15.91
CA ASN A 110 9.33 -17.24 17.00
C ASN A 110 10.66 -18.02 16.98
N GLY A 111 11.75 -17.38 16.54
CA GLY A 111 12.96 -18.08 16.19
C GLY A 111 12.71 -19.12 15.09
N ARG A 112 13.01 -20.39 15.38
CA ARG A 112 12.79 -21.52 14.46
C ARG A 112 11.42 -22.18 14.63
N LYS A 113 10.72 -21.97 15.77
CA LYS A 113 9.42 -22.61 16.09
C LYS A 113 8.25 -21.87 15.44
N LYS A 114 7.36 -22.62 14.76
CA LYS A 114 6.12 -22.09 14.19
C LYS A 114 5.15 -21.69 15.29
N VAL A 115 4.52 -20.53 15.16
CA VAL A 115 3.50 -20.02 16.09
C VAL A 115 2.11 -20.38 15.54
N SER A 116 1.26 -20.97 16.38
CA SER A 116 -0.12 -21.30 16.04
C SER A 116 -0.94 -20.04 15.80
N SER A 117 -1.85 -20.07 14.81
CA SER A 117 -2.68 -18.93 14.39
C SER A 117 -3.57 -18.37 15.51
N LYS A 118 -3.94 -19.16 16.50
CA LYS A 118 -4.71 -18.70 17.67
C LYS A 118 -3.97 -17.62 18.49
N TYR A 119 -2.64 -17.55 18.38
CA TYR A 119 -1.81 -16.62 19.14
C TYR A 119 -1.41 -15.34 18.39
N TYR A 120 -1.99 -15.04 17.23
CA TYR A 120 -1.72 -13.78 16.53
C TYR A 120 -2.90 -13.32 15.67
N LYS A 121 -2.86 -12.03 15.30
CA LYS A 121 -3.75 -11.42 14.30
C LYS A 121 -2.94 -10.94 13.13
N VAL A 122 -3.42 -11.19 11.90
CA VAL A 122 -2.80 -10.71 10.66
C VAL A 122 -3.63 -9.56 10.10
N THR A 123 -2.97 -8.48 9.71
CA THR A 123 -3.57 -7.35 9.01
C THR A 123 -2.71 -6.97 7.80
N TYR A 124 -3.32 -6.29 6.83
CA TYR A 124 -2.67 -5.89 5.59
C TYR A 124 -2.83 -4.39 5.40
N LYS A 125 -1.76 -3.70 4.99
CA LYS A 125 -1.79 -2.29 4.59
C LYS A 125 -1.41 -2.15 3.12
N ASN A 126 -2.04 -1.21 2.41
CA ASN A 126 -1.77 -0.86 1.01
C ASN A 126 -1.89 -2.01 0.01
N ASN A 127 -2.71 -3.02 0.32
CA ASN A 127 -2.77 -4.28 -0.40
C ASN A 127 -3.80 -4.34 -1.55
N LYS A 128 -4.32 -3.19 -2.02
CA LYS A 128 -5.33 -3.10 -3.10
C LYS A 128 -4.81 -2.45 -4.38
N LYS A 129 -3.89 -1.49 -4.30
CA LYS A 129 -3.37 -0.74 -5.45
C LYS A 129 -1.96 -1.21 -5.82
N VAL A 130 -1.52 -0.94 -7.05
CA VAL A 130 -0.13 -1.16 -7.46
C VAL A 130 0.80 -0.37 -6.53
N GLY A 131 1.77 -1.03 -5.95
CA GLY A 131 2.64 -0.44 -4.94
C GLY A 131 3.29 -1.47 -4.03
N TYR A 132 3.87 -0.97 -2.96
CA TYR A 132 4.42 -1.78 -1.87
C TYR A 132 3.35 -1.94 -0.79
N ALA A 133 3.04 -3.18 -0.46
CA ALA A 133 2.09 -3.56 0.56
C ALA A 133 2.80 -4.19 1.76
N THR A 134 2.16 -4.14 2.92
CA THR A 134 2.73 -4.68 4.16
C THR A 134 1.76 -5.63 4.83
N VAL A 135 2.27 -6.78 5.24
CA VAL A 135 1.63 -7.67 6.21
C VAL A 135 2.11 -7.28 7.60
N ILE A 136 1.19 -7.12 8.53
CA ILE A 136 1.46 -6.83 9.93
C ILE A 136 0.87 -7.96 10.75
N VAL A 137 1.68 -8.54 11.63
CA VAL A 137 1.26 -9.56 12.61
C VAL A 137 1.44 -8.99 14.00
N LYS A 138 0.39 -9.07 14.81
CA LYS A 138 0.39 -8.74 16.24
C LYS A 138 0.08 -10.00 17.02
N GLY A 139 0.90 -10.32 17.99
CA GLY A 139 0.72 -11.47 18.87
C GLY A 139 -0.45 -11.27 19.83
N LYS A 140 -0.93 -12.39 20.38
CA LYS A 140 -2.01 -12.49 21.39
C LYS A 140 -1.61 -13.47 22.47
N GLY A 141 -2.24 -13.39 23.66
CA GLY A 141 -1.98 -14.27 24.79
C GLY A 141 -0.50 -14.26 25.16
N LYS A 142 0.13 -15.41 25.27
CA LYS A 142 1.57 -15.53 25.60
C LYS A 142 2.51 -14.84 24.60
N PHE A 143 2.01 -14.45 23.42
CA PHE A 143 2.73 -13.67 22.42
C PHE A 143 2.29 -12.19 22.35
N ALA A 144 1.54 -11.65 23.30
CA ALA A 144 1.01 -10.29 23.28
C ALA A 144 2.09 -9.20 23.03
N LYS A 145 3.30 -9.42 23.54
CA LYS A 145 4.45 -8.50 23.33
C LYS A 145 5.24 -8.75 22.04
N TYR A 146 4.72 -9.59 21.12
CA TYR A 146 5.40 -9.94 19.88
C TYR A 146 4.71 -9.32 18.68
N ALA A 147 5.49 -8.83 17.72
CA ALA A 147 4.99 -8.37 16.43
C ALA A 147 5.94 -8.70 15.29
N GLY A 148 5.43 -8.68 14.06
CA GLY A 148 6.24 -8.85 12.86
C GLY A 148 5.63 -8.08 11.69
N LYS A 149 6.50 -7.65 10.77
CA LYS A 149 6.10 -7.01 9.50
C LYS A 149 6.82 -7.70 8.34
N ALA A 150 6.15 -7.84 7.22
CA ALA A 150 6.75 -8.30 5.96
C ALA A 150 6.16 -7.52 4.80
N ALA A 151 7.00 -7.14 3.84
CA ALA A 151 6.58 -6.42 2.65
C ALA A 151 6.32 -7.38 1.48
N PHE A 152 5.42 -6.98 0.59
CA PHE A 152 5.23 -7.60 -0.71
C PHE A 152 4.85 -6.53 -1.75
N THR A 153 5.00 -6.86 -3.04
CA THR A 153 4.78 -5.91 -4.12
C THR A 153 3.55 -6.29 -4.93
N ILE A 154 2.72 -5.30 -5.26
CA ILE A 154 1.66 -5.44 -6.27
C ILE A 154 2.15 -4.75 -7.53
N LYS A 155 2.40 -5.53 -8.59
CA LYS A 155 2.92 -5.08 -9.88
C LYS A 155 1.80 -4.70 -10.83
N LEU A 156 2.12 -3.87 -11.81
CA LEU A 156 1.25 -3.58 -12.95
C LEU A 156 0.93 -4.85 -13.75
N LYS A 157 -0.24 -4.88 -14.36
CA LYS A 157 -0.63 -5.93 -15.30
C LYS A 157 0.22 -5.81 -16.57
N THR A 158 0.62 -6.94 -17.15
CA THR A 158 1.27 -6.95 -18.45
C THR A 158 0.34 -6.40 -19.53
N LEU A 159 0.81 -5.45 -20.31
CA LEU A 159 0.04 -4.88 -21.41
C LEU A 159 -0.18 -5.94 -22.52
N LYS A 160 -1.27 -5.78 -23.25
CA LYS A 160 -1.48 -6.58 -24.47
C LYS A 160 -0.41 -6.23 -25.52
N LYS A 161 -0.23 -7.10 -26.51
CA LYS A 161 0.61 -6.88 -27.69
C LYS A 161 0.28 -5.50 -28.30
N PRO A 162 1.27 -4.62 -28.55
CA PRO A 162 1.01 -3.34 -29.20
C PRO A 162 0.60 -3.52 -30.66
N SER A 163 -0.22 -2.60 -31.15
CA SER A 163 -0.46 -2.46 -32.59
C SER A 163 0.66 -1.61 -33.17
N VAL A 164 1.21 -2.07 -34.31
CA VAL A 164 2.28 -1.36 -35.02
C VAL A 164 1.93 -1.28 -36.48
N LYS A 165 1.84 -0.06 -37.01
CA LYS A 165 1.51 0.22 -38.41
C LYS A 165 2.66 0.98 -39.08
N LYS A 166 2.84 0.82 -40.37
CA LYS A 166 3.75 1.64 -41.16
C LYS A 166 3.31 3.12 -41.08
N GLY A 167 4.26 4.01 -40.90
CA GLY A 167 4.07 5.45 -40.96
C GLY A 167 4.64 6.05 -42.23
N ALA A 168 5.06 7.32 -42.18
CA ALA A 168 5.86 7.97 -43.22
C ALA A 168 7.21 7.25 -43.39
N LYS A 169 8.02 7.64 -44.39
CA LYS A 169 9.37 7.09 -44.63
C LYS A 169 10.20 7.14 -43.33
N GLY A 170 10.82 6.04 -42.97
CA GLY A 170 11.63 5.91 -41.74
C GLY A 170 10.84 5.94 -40.43
N THR A 171 9.51 5.72 -40.42
CA THR A 171 8.70 5.77 -39.21
C THR A 171 7.78 4.56 -39.02
N LEU A 172 7.40 4.28 -37.76
CA LEU A 172 6.37 3.32 -37.36
C LEU A 172 5.42 3.97 -36.34
N ASN A 173 4.12 3.82 -36.56
CA ASN A 173 3.08 4.23 -35.61
C ASN A 173 2.82 3.07 -34.66
N VAL A 174 2.99 3.30 -33.36
CA VAL A 174 2.80 2.31 -32.29
C VAL A 174 1.67 2.75 -31.39
N SER A 175 0.75 1.84 -31.07
CA SER A 175 -0.32 2.09 -30.11
C SER A 175 -0.54 0.90 -29.17
N TRP A 176 -1.01 1.19 -27.95
CA TRP A 176 -1.31 0.19 -26.92
C TRP A 176 -2.50 0.63 -26.05
N LYS A 177 -3.14 -0.33 -25.40
CA LYS A 177 -4.19 -0.02 -24.40
C LYS A 177 -3.51 0.51 -23.13
N ARG A 178 -3.91 1.68 -22.70
CA ARG A 178 -3.41 2.31 -21.47
C ARG A 178 -3.76 1.48 -20.23
N ASP A 179 -2.90 1.58 -19.21
CA ASP A 179 -3.12 1.05 -17.86
C ASP A 179 -3.37 2.25 -16.91
N GLY A 180 -4.55 2.32 -16.32
CA GLY A 180 -4.93 3.42 -15.40
C GLY A 180 -4.10 3.50 -14.12
N GLN A 181 -3.31 2.46 -13.79
CA GLN A 181 -2.39 2.46 -12.66
C GLN A 181 -0.97 2.95 -13.02
N ALA A 182 -0.64 3.05 -14.30
CA ALA A 182 0.67 3.47 -14.77
C ALA A 182 0.90 4.97 -14.60
N THR A 183 2.14 5.36 -14.38
CA THR A 183 2.61 6.76 -14.44
C THR A 183 3.39 7.05 -15.71
N LYS A 184 3.97 6.03 -16.35
CA LYS A 184 4.70 6.13 -17.62
C LYS A 184 4.72 4.79 -18.36
N TYR A 185 5.12 4.84 -19.63
CA TYR A 185 5.35 3.66 -20.48
C TYR A 185 6.75 3.68 -21.05
N VAL A 186 7.27 2.50 -21.37
CA VAL A 186 8.49 2.35 -22.16
C VAL A 186 8.16 1.48 -23.36
N VAL A 187 8.41 2.01 -24.54
CA VAL A 187 8.34 1.32 -25.83
C VAL A 187 9.74 0.90 -26.20
N GLN A 188 9.95 -0.38 -26.43
CA GLN A 188 11.21 -0.93 -26.92
C GLN A 188 11.04 -1.48 -28.33
N TYR A 189 11.95 -1.14 -29.22
CA TYR A 189 11.95 -1.62 -30.60
C TYR A 189 13.32 -2.12 -31.02
N SER A 190 13.34 -3.07 -31.95
CA SER A 190 14.56 -3.74 -32.40
C SER A 190 14.37 -4.43 -33.75
N GLN A 191 15.43 -4.55 -34.53
CA GLN A 191 15.47 -5.45 -35.69
C GLN A 191 15.57 -6.92 -35.25
N SER A 192 16.07 -7.19 -34.05
CA SER A 192 16.11 -8.52 -33.45
C SER A 192 14.81 -8.88 -32.71
N LYS A 193 14.21 -10.03 -33.03
CA LYS A 193 13.06 -10.58 -32.32
C LYS A 193 13.34 -10.89 -30.83
N LYS A 194 14.61 -11.02 -30.44
CA LYS A 194 15.06 -11.26 -29.06
C LYS A 194 15.34 -9.97 -28.28
N PHE A 195 15.25 -8.80 -28.91
CA PHE A 195 15.57 -7.49 -28.31
C PHE A 195 16.98 -7.45 -27.70
N LYS A 196 17.96 -7.95 -28.44
CA LYS A 196 19.38 -7.95 -28.08
C LYS A 196 20.18 -7.18 -29.13
N GLY A 197 21.35 -6.67 -28.71
CA GLY A 197 22.31 -5.97 -29.57
C GLY A 197 21.99 -4.48 -29.79
N LYS A 198 22.88 -3.83 -30.54
CA LYS A 198 22.90 -2.37 -30.80
C LYS A 198 21.64 -1.83 -31.50
N SER A 199 20.89 -2.70 -32.25
CA SER A 199 19.62 -2.30 -32.88
C SER A 199 18.45 -2.16 -31.92
N THR A 200 18.61 -2.51 -30.63
CA THR A 200 17.56 -2.40 -29.63
C THR A 200 17.58 -1.02 -28.98
N LYS A 201 16.51 -0.27 -29.19
CA LYS A 201 16.33 1.10 -28.67
C LYS A 201 15.05 1.20 -27.85
N THR A 202 14.97 2.23 -27.01
CA THR A 202 13.81 2.52 -26.14
C THR A 202 13.34 3.97 -26.27
N VAL A 203 12.02 4.15 -26.13
CA VAL A 203 11.38 5.47 -25.98
C VAL A 203 10.55 5.45 -24.71
N THR A 204 10.76 6.44 -23.85
CA THR A 204 9.99 6.61 -22.62
C THR A 204 8.87 7.62 -22.85
N ILE A 205 7.64 7.27 -22.47
CA ILE A 205 6.45 8.11 -22.55
C ILE A 205 6.05 8.47 -21.12
N THR A 206 6.38 9.67 -20.68
CA THR A 206 6.13 10.17 -19.32
C THR A 206 4.66 10.54 -19.06
N ASN A 207 3.94 10.92 -20.11
CA ASN A 207 2.51 11.18 -20.01
C ASN A 207 1.71 9.88 -20.09
N ASN A 208 1.18 9.44 -18.96
CA ASN A 208 0.38 8.21 -18.87
C ASN A 208 -0.99 8.28 -19.55
N LYS A 209 -1.43 9.47 -19.95
CA LYS A 209 -2.67 9.65 -20.74
C LYS A 209 -2.47 9.33 -22.23
N ILE A 210 -1.21 9.13 -22.67
CA ILE A 210 -0.87 8.79 -24.05
C ILE A 210 -0.77 7.27 -24.19
N GLY A 211 -1.47 6.70 -25.17
CA GLY A 211 -1.43 5.27 -25.54
C GLY A 211 -0.89 5.03 -26.94
N LYS A 212 -0.13 5.98 -27.49
CA LYS A 212 0.46 5.89 -28.84
C LYS A 212 1.78 6.68 -28.93
N THR A 213 2.62 6.33 -29.88
CA THR A 213 3.85 7.08 -30.22
C THR A 213 4.25 6.79 -31.65
N VAL A 214 5.07 7.67 -32.20
CA VAL A 214 5.71 7.46 -33.52
C VAL A 214 7.19 7.21 -33.30
N LEU A 215 7.66 6.06 -33.72
CA LEU A 215 9.09 5.76 -33.79
C LEU A 215 9.65 6.37 -35.06
N LYS A 216 10.69 7.18 -34.94
CA LYS A 216 11.34 7.92 -36.05
C LYS A 216 12.78 7.47 -36.24
N GLY A 217 13.41 7.86 -37.36
CA GLY A 217 14.82 7.57 -37.67
C GLY A 217 15.09 6.08 -37.83
N LEU A 218 14.12 5.33 -38.34
CA LEU A 218 14.26 3.91 -38.59
C LEU A 218 14.85 3.66 -39.98
N THR A 219 15.71 2.66 -40.07
CA THR A 219 16.29 2.25 -41.36
C THR A 219 15.21 1.70 -42.29
N GLY A 220 15.05 2.31 -43.46
CA GLY A 220 14.12 1.88 -44.48
C GLY A 220 14.35 0.43 -44.90
N LYS A 221 13.31 -0.23 -45.44
CA LYS A 221 13.33 -1.62 -45.91
C LYS A 221 13.73 -2.67 -44.85
N LYS A 222 14.06 -2.29 -43.60
CA LYS A 222 14.35 -3.21 -42.47
C LYS A 222 13.10 -3.59 -41.71
N ASN A 223 13.11 -4.78 -41.09
CA ASN A 223 12.06 -5.29 -40.24
C ASN A 223 12.31 -4.91 -38.79
N TYR A 224 11.26 -4.49 -38.11
CA TYR A 224 11.29 -4.16 -36.68
C TYR A 224 10.25 -4.93 -35.90
N TYR A 225 10.56 -5.19 -34.62
CA TYR A 225 9.68 -5.71 -33.60
C TYR A 225 9.55 -4.67 -32.49
N VAL A 226 8.36 -4.58 -31.88
CA VAL A 226 8.06 -3.60 -30.83
C VAL A 226 7.41 -4.32 -29.67
N ARG A 227 7.78 -3.91 -28.43
CA ARG A 227 7.10 -4.31 -27.21
C ARG A 227 6.96 -3.11 -26.26
N VAL A 228 6.01 -3.16 -25.36
CA VAL A 228 5.68 -2.07 -24.44
C VAL A 228 5.58 -2.62 -23.03
N ARG A 229 6.04 -1.86 -22.06
CA ARG A 229 5.74 -2.09 -20.63
C ARG A 229 5.31 -0.82 -19.96
N SER A 230 4.54 -0.94 -18.88
CA SER A 230 4.13 0.17 -18.02
C SER A 230 4.98 0.22 -16.76
N CYS A 231 5.07 1.40 -16.18
CA CYS A 231 5.73 1.66 -14.93
C CYS A 231 4.83 2.51 -14.02
N LYS A 232 4.92 2.29 -12.71
CA LYS A 232 4.36 3.16 -11.69
C LYS A 232 5.45 3.59 -10.73
N ALA A 233 5.64 4.89 -10.57
CA ALA A 233 6.48 5.46 -9.53
C ALA A 233 5.71 5.51 -8.21
N VAL A 234 6.32 4.98 -7.14
CA VAL A 234 5.77 4.98 -5.78
C VAL A 234 6.91 5.31 -4.82
N ASN A 235 6.81 6.44 -4.13
CA ASN A 235 7.82 6.91 -3.18
C ASN A 235 9.26 6.86 -3.75
N GLY A 236 9.47 7.43 -4.92
CA GLY A 236 10.76 7.47 -5.62
C GLY A 236 11.23 6.14 -6.23
N ARG A 237 10.48 5.04 -6.06
CA ARG A 237 10.83 3.73 -6.62
C ARG A 237 9.91 3.34 -7.76
N GLU A 238 10.44 2.63 -8.73
CA GLU A 238 9.72 2.23 -9.92
C GLU A 238 9.24 0.77 -9.84
N ILE A 239 7.95 0.56 -10.10
CA ILE A 239 7.35 -0.77 -10.20
C ILE A 239 6.96 -0.99 -11.65
N TRP A 240 7.57 -2.00 -12.26
CA TRP A 240 7.41 -2.31 -13.67
C TRP A 240 6.43 -3.47 -13.89
N SER A 241 5.64 -3.38 -14.98
CA SER A 241 5.01 -4.57 -15.54
C SER A 241 6.06 -5.44 -16.24
N SER A 242 5.73 -6.70 -16.51
CA SER A 242 6.46 -7.45 -17.52
C SER A 242 6.29 -6.79 -18.89
N TRP A 243 7.22 -7.06 -19.81
CA TRP A 243 7.07 -6.65 -21.21
C TRP A 243 5.85 -7.33 -21.84
N SER A 244 5.12 -6.61 -22.67
CA SER A 244 4.09 -7.19 -23.53
C SER A 244 4.68 -8.26 -24.45
N ARG A 245 3.82 -9.09 -25.02
CA ARG A 245 4.21 -9.85 -26.22
C ARG A 245 4.67 -8.86 -27.29
N ARG A 246 5.73 -9.22 -28.04
CA ARG A 246 6.23 -8.39 -29.15
C ARG A 246 5.20 -8.30 -30.27
N SER A 247 5.25 -7.25 -31.06
CA SER A 247 4.51 -7.13 -32.30
C SER A 247 4.91 -8.23 -33.31
N SER A 248 4.13 -8.43 -34.33
CA SER A 248 4.60 -9.06 -35.55
C SER A 248 5.72 -8.20 -36.14
N LYS A 249 6.54 -8.76 -37.05
CA LYS A 249 7.51 -7.98 -37.79
C LYS A 249 6.81 -6.93 -38.67
N VAL A 250 7.32 -5.70 -38.68
CA VAL A 250 6.83 -4.64 -39.55
C VAL A 250 7.99 -4.06 -40.32
N LYS A 251 7.89 -4.11 -41.67
CA LYS A 251 8.88 -3.53 -42.55
C LYS A 251 8.66 -2.04 -42.71
N VAL A 252 9.70 -1.23 -42.46
CA VAL A 252 9.65 0.22 -42.61
C VAL A 252 9.64 0.59 -44.10
N LYS A 253 8.91 1.66 -44.46
CA LYS A 253 8.95 2.25 -45.79
C LYS A 253 10.30 2.92 -46.05
#